data_78ff9647ac1dacb6792a8515af0a1023
#
_entry.id   78ff9647ac1dacb6792a8515af0a1023
#
_cell.length_a   1.000
_cell.length_b   1.000
_cell.length_c   1.000
_cell.angle_alpha   90.00
_cell.angle_beta   90.00
_cell.angle_gamma   90.00
#
_symmetry.space_group_name_H-M   'P 1'
#
loop_
_entity.id
_entity.type
_entity.pdbx_description
1 polymer ?
#
loop_
_entity_poly.entity_id
_entity_poly.type
_entity_poly.pdbx_seq_one_letter_code
_entity_poly.pdbx_strand_id
1 'polypeptide(L)'
;EHIKEMMKDERVIGLLAIDNQEAGLGILTGDRWEAIDSMTSGVAGKHRQGGQSARRFERLRDNELNEYYRRVASHAYKVFIEQHKVSGLIVGGPGPTKENFLKAEHLDYRLLNNIIATMDCSYSGDEGIREIVDKLNSQGILSDYRLMEEKKLMKEFMTEVYSGKGLAIYGLQDVLKSLESGIVGTLMMIDEIPFVKIEAKCNRCGNVRNKYVERMNLVNTKQLTMSEPCPNCGAIDSSISEKDIVDELEELSQRTGTRMEVISSKTEEGIQLASLGGVGGILRFMPR
;
A
#
# COMPACT_ATOMS: atom_id res chain seq x y z
N GLU A 1 -5.84 3.64 18.14
CA GLU A 1 -6.19 4.72 17.18
C GLU A 1 -5.13 4.89 16.10
N HIS A 2 -3.84 4.91 16.45
CA HIS A 2 -2.70 5.08 15.56
C HIS A 2 -2.59 3.95 14.51
N ILE A 3 -2.71 2.69 14.90
CA ILE A 3 -2.72 1.54 13.97
C ILE A 3 -3.88 1.64 12.97
N LYS A 4 -5.04 2.13 13.40
CA LYS A 4 -6.18 2.37 12.49
C LYS A 4 -5.92 3.52 11.51
N GLU A 5 -5.09 4.49 11.86
CA GLU A 5 -4.62 5.52 10.94
C GLU A 5 -3.59 4.99 9.97
N MET A 6 -2.67 4.12 10.42
CA MET A 6 -1.72 3.42 9.54
C MET A 6 -2.40 2.40 8.62
N MET A 7 -3.51 1.81 9.03
CA MET A 7 -4.36 0.97 8.18
C MET A 7 -5.16 1.79 7.15
N LYS A 8 -5.28 3.11 7.31
CA LYS A 8 -5.73 3.96 6.21
C LYS A 8 -4.63 3.95 5.17
N ASP A 9 -4.91 3.19 4.15
CA ASP A 9 -3.99 2.93 3.04
C ASP A 9 -3.45 4.25 2.49
N GLU A 10 -2.23 4.62 2.81
CA GLU A 10 -1.54 5.77 2.21
C GLU A 10 -1.15 5.48 0.76
N ARG A 11 -1.44 4.27 0.27
CA ARG A 11 -1.20 3.91 -1.11
C ARG A 11 -2.06 4.77 -2.02
N VAL A 12 -1.39 5.38 -2.96
CA VAL A 12 -2.05 6.18 -3.98
C VAL A 12 -2.48 5.25 -5.11
N ILE A 13 -3.77 5.26 -5.45
CA ILE A 13 -4.33 4.50 -6.57
C ILE A 13 -4.67 5.50 -7.68
N GLY A 14 -4.21 5.22 -8.90
CA GLY A 14 -4.55 5.99 -10.08
C GLY A 14 -5.97 5.66 -10.55
N LEU A 15 -6.71 6.69 -10.93
CA LEU A 15 -8.05 6.59 -11.52
C LEU A 15 -8.02 7.19 -12.93
N LEU A 16 -8.40 6.42 -13.93
CA LEU A 16 -8.50 6.86 -15.32
C LEU A 16 -9.92 6.61 -15.83
N ALA A 17 -10.63 7.67 -16.17
CA ALA A 17 -11.94 7.58 -16.79
C ALA A 17 -11.83 8.08 -18.25
N ILE A 18 -12.10 7.20 -19.23
CA ILE A 18 -11.84 7.49 -20.65
C ILE A 18 -12.98 7.07 -21.55
N ASP A 19 -13.31 7.95 -22.50
CA ASP A 19 -14.12 7.63 -23.66
C ASP A 19 -13.50 8.20 -24.97
N ASN A 20 -14.26 8.22 -26.07
CA ASN A 20 -13.78 8.75 -27.35
C ASN A 20 -13.72 10.29 -27.41
N GLN A 21 -14.26 10.99 -26.43
CA GLN A 21 -14.38 12.45 -26.42
C GLN A 21 -13.46 13.09 -25.39
N GLU A 22 -13.33 12.45 -24.24
CA GLU A 22 -12.53 12.99 -23.13
C GLU A 22 -11.92 11.90 -22.25
N ALA A 23 -10.91 12.27 -21.48
CA ALA A 23 -10.34 11.45 -20.41
C ALA A 23 -10.08 12.30 -19.19
N GLY A 24 -10.32 11.73 -18.00
CA GLY A 24 -9.97 12.29 -16.71
C GLY A 24 -8.96 11.40 -16.00
N LEU A 25 -8.03 12.02 -15.32
CA LEU A 25 -7.01 11.40 -14.48
C LEU A 25 -7.20 11.88 -13.04
N GLY A 26 -7.30 10.97 -12.12
CA GLY A 26 -7.44 11.26 -10.70
C GLY A 26 -6.62 10.32 -9.85
N ILE A 27 -6.52 10.64 -8.58
CA ILE A 27 -5.89 9.80 -7.57
C ILE A 27 -6.85 9.53 -6.43
N LEU A 28 -6.69 8.38 -5.82
CA LEU A 28 -7.38 7.99 -4.59
C LEU A 28 -6.33 7.65 -3.54
N THR A 29 -6.41 8.29 -2.37
CA THR A 29 -5.53 8.05 -1.23
C THR A 29 -6.39 7.81 0.00
N GLY A 30 -6.44 6.58 0.49
CA GLY A 30 -7.39 6.19 1.53
C GLY A 30 -8.84 6.44 1.09
N ASP A 31 -9.55 7.32 1.80
CA ASP A 31 -10.93 7.71 1.50
C ASP A 31 -11.05 9.01 0.69
N ARG A 32 -9.90 9.63 0.35
CA ARG A 32 -9.88 10.93 -0.37
C ARG A 32 -9.50 10.71 -1.82
N TRP A 33 -10.27 11.31 -2.72
CA TRP A 33 -9.95 11.33 -4.12
C TRP A 33 -9.85 12.75 -4.64
N GLU A 34 -9.06 12.92 -5.69
CA GLU A 34 -8.82 14.20 -6.34
C GLU A 34 -8.72 13.99 -7.85
N ALA A 35 -9.43 14.81 -8.62
CA ALA A 35 -9.22 14.90 -10.06
C ALA A 35 -7.98 15.77 -10.32
N ILE A 36 -7.00 15.23 -11.04
CA ILE A 36 -5.70 15.88 -11.25
C ILE A 36 -5.59 16.51 -12.63
N ASP A 37 -6.09 15.84 -13.66
CA ASP A 37 -5.95 16.29 -15.04
C ASP A 37 -7.13 15.80 -15.87
N SER A 38 -7.52 16.59 -16.86
CA SER A 38 -8.55 16.21 -17.81
C SER A 38 -8.19 16.68 -19.21
N MET A 39 -8.61 15.93 -20.23
CA MET A 39 -8.31 16.26 -21.61
C MET A 39 -9.41 15.84 -22.58
N THR A 40 -9.63 16.66 -23.60
CA THR A 40 -10.54 16.34 -24.68
C THR A 40 -9.81 15.66 -25.84
N SER A 41 -10.50 14.75 -26.53
CA SER A 41 -9.91 14.04 -27.67
C SER A 41 -9.72 14.91 -28.89
N GLY A 42 -10.66 15.78 -29.19
CA GLY A 42 -10.74 16.53 -30.45
C GLY A 42 -11.16 15.65 -31.65
N VAL A 43 -11.46 14.36 -31.42
CA VAL A 43 -11.85 13.41 -32.47
C VAL A 43 -13.28 13.67 -32.90
N ALA A 44 -13.49 13.85 -34.22
CA ALA A 44 -14.82 14.08 -34.77
C ALA A 44 -15.78 12.90 -34.52
N GLY A 45 -17.05 13.20 -34.25
CA GLY A 45 -18.08 12.19 -34.07
C GLY A 45 -18.24 11.28 -35.31
N LYS A 46 -18.85 10.11 -35.17
CA LYS A 46 -19.13 9.19 -36.29
C LYS A 46 -20.08 9.86 -37.31
N HIS A 47 -19.58 10.17 -38.50
CA HIS A 47 -20.44 10.52 -39.64
C HIS A 47 -21.10 9.26 -40.20
N ARG A 48 -22.45 9.23 -40.20
CA ARG A 48 -23.25 8.08 -40.67
C ARG A 48 -23.46 8.04 -42.20
N GLN A 49 -22.90 8.97 -42.98
CA GLN A 49 -23.10 8.96 -44.43
C GLN A 49 -22.08 8.04 -45.09
N GLY A 50 -22.60 6.99 -45.75
CA GLY A 50 -21.81 6.07 -46.57
C GLY A 50 -21.40 6.67 -47.92
N GLY A 51 -20.23 6.28 -48.42
CA GLY A 51 -19.69 6.70 -49.72
C GLY A 51 -18.26 6.21 -49.91
N GLN A 52 -17.67 6.41 -51.09
CA GLN A 52 -16.25 6.02 -51.38
C GLN A 52 -15.23 6.66 -50.43
N SER A 53 -15.55 7.80 -49.85
CA SER A 53 -14.71 8.50 -48.85
C SER A 53 -14.87 7.95 -47.41
N ALA A 54 -15.87 7.12 -47.11
CA ALA A 54 -16.11 6.62 -45.78
C ALA A 54 -14.89 5.90 -45.16
N ARG A 55 -14.22 5.04 -45.94
CA ARG A 55 -12.98 4.36 -45.49
C ARG A 55 -11.81 5.30 -45.21
N ARG A 56 -11.73 6.42 -45.93
CA ARG A 56 -10.69 7.44 -45.69
C ARG A 56 -10.96 8.18 -44.39
N PHE A 57 -12.22 8.56 -44.12
CA PHE A 57 -12.60 9.24 -42.89
C PHE A 57 -12.48 8.29 -41.66
N GLU A 58 -12.79 7.00 -41.84
CA GLU A 58 -12.57 6.00 -40.79
C GLU A 58 -11.09 5.90 -40.41
N ARG A 59 -10.18 5.76 -41.39
CA ARG A 59 -8.74 5.73 -41.12
C ARG A 59 -8.20 7.02 -40.46
N LEU A 60 -8.69 8.20 -40.90
CA LEU A 60 -8.32 9.46 -40.28
C LEU A 60 -8.74 9.51 -38.83
N ARG A 61 -9.96 9.11 -38.55
CA ARG A 61 -10.51 9.03 -37.21
C ARG A 61 -9.75 8.03 -36.32
N ASP A 62 -9.40 6.87 -36.86
CA ASP A 62 -8.60 5.86 -36.12
C ASP A 62 -7.20 6.42 -35.80
N ASN A 63 -6.59 7.17 -36.69
CA ASN A 63 -5.31 7.84 -36.44
C ASN A 63 -5.45 8.93 -35.36
N GLU A 64 -6.48 9.79 -35.43
CA GLU A 64 -6.77 10.82 -34.44
C GLU A 64 -7.02 10.20 -33.06
N LEU A 65 -7.77 9.08 -33.00
CA LEU A 65 -8.03 8.34 -31.78
C LEU A 65 -6.74 7.73 -31.21
N ASN A 66 -5.89 7.20 -32.05
CA ASN A 66 -4.59 6.66 -31.65
C ASN A 66 -3.66 7.73 -31.09
N GLU A 67 -3.64 8.93 -31.70
CA GLU A 67 -2.90 10.07 -31.16
C GLU A 67 -3.47 10.57 -29.83
N TYR A 68 -4.80 10.55 -29.71
CA TYR A 68 -5.45 10.84 -28.44
C TYR A 68 -5.04 9.85 -27.35
N TYR A 69 -5.04 8.54 -27.63
CA TYR A 69 -4.59 7.53 -26.70
C TYR A 69 -3.13 7.71 -26.26
N ARG A 70 -2.25 8.12 -27.18
CA ARG A 70 -0.86 8.45 -26.84
C ARG A 70 -0.76 9.65 -25.90
N ARG A 71 -1.58 10.69 -26.12
CA ARG A 71 -1.62 11.85 -25.23
C ARG A 71 -2.10 11.43 -23.83
N VAL A 72 -3.19 10.68 -23.74
CA VAL A 72 -3.70 10.15 -22.45
C VAL A 72 -2.61 9.34 -21.75
N ALA A 73 -1.94 8.45 -22.45
CA ALA A 73 -0.86 7.64 -21.87
C ALA A 73 0.32 8.49 -21.38
N SER A 74 0.69 9.54 -22.11
CA SER A 74 1.75 10.47 -21.70
C SER A 74 1.38 11.24 -20.42
N HIS A 75 0.14 11.71 -20.32
CA HIS A 75 -0.37 12.38 -19.11
C HIS A 75 -0.47 11.40 -17.94
N ALA A 76 -0.96 10.18 -18.19
CA ALA A 76 -1.00 9.11 -17.19
C ALA A 76 0.40 8.77 -16.66
N TYR A 77 1.41 8.69 -17.52
CA TYR A 77 2.80 8.51 -17.10
C TYR A 77 3.26 9.63 -16.16
N LYS A 78 3.07 10.88 -16.57
CA LYS A 78 3.46 12.05 -15.78
C LYS A 78 2.76 12.07 -14.41
N VAL A 79 1.45 11.90 -14.40
CA VAL A 79 0.65 11.97 -13.16
C VAL A 79 0.91 10.76 -12.29
N PHE A 80 0.77 9.55 -12.83
CA PHE A 80 0.75 8.33 -12.02
C PHE A 80 2.14 7.77 -11.69
N ILE A 81 3.14 7.96 -12.57
CA ILE A 81 4.48 7.42 -12.33
C ILE A 81 5.42 8.48 -11.75
N GLU A 82 5.47 9.69 -12.35
CA GLU A 82 6.44 10.70 -11.93
C GLU A 82 6.00 11.46 -10.69
N GLN A 83 4.74 11.93 -10.64
CA GLN A 83 4.26 12.80 -9.58
C GLN A 83 3.76 12.04 -8.36
N HIS A 84 2.89 11.05 -8.54
CA HIS A 84 2.19 10.40 -7.43
C HIS A 84 2.65 8.97 -7.12
N LYS A 85 3.44 8.33 -8.00
CA LYS A 85 3.97 6.96 -7.83
C LYS A 85 2.90 5.96 -7.42
N VAL A 86 1.80 5.91 -8.17
CA VAL A 86 0.65 5.08 -7.83
C VAL A 86 1.01 3.60 -7.72
N SER A 87 0.42 2.93 -6.76
CA SER A 87 0.60 1.50 -6.51
C SER A 87 -0.25 0.60 -7.42
N GLY A 88 -1.34 1.15 -7.96
CA GLY A 88 -2.24 0.46 -8.89
C GLY A 88 -3.08 1.44 -9.69
N LEU A 89 -3.74 0.94 -10.73
CA LEU A 89 -4.57 1.74 -11.65
C LEU A 89 -5.96 1.13 -11.78
N ILE A 90 -6.98 1.97 -11.72
CA ILE A 90 -8.36 1.61 -12.06
C ILE A 90 -8.75 2.38 -13.32
N VAL A 91 -9.28 1.65 -14.30
CA VAL A 91 -9.69 2.23 -15.58
C VAL A 91 -11.20 2.08 -15.75
N GLY A 92 -11.88 3.19 -15.95
CA GLY A 92 -13.32 3.25 -16.17
C GLY A 92 -13.71 4.01 -17.43
N GLY A 93 -14.97 3.91 -17.78
CA GLY A 93 -15.55 4.67 -18.87
C GLY A 93 -16.64 3.93 -19.61
N PRO A 94 -17.41 4.65 -20.46
CA PRO A 94 -18.49 4.07 -21.23
C PRO A 94 -18.00 3.29 -22.44
N GLY A 95 -18.70 2.22 -22.77
CA GLY A 95 -18.48 1.41 -23.98
C GLY A 95 -17.09 0.77 -24.07
N PRO A 96 -16.66 0.39 -25.26
CA PRO A 96 -15.45 -0.38 -25.50
C PRO A 96 -14.18 0.47 -25.58
N THR A 97 -14.25 1.78 -25.34
CA THR A 97 -13.09 2.69 -25.52
C THR A 97 -11.97 2.36 -24.53
N LYS A 98 -12.30 2.07 -23.28
CA LYS A 98 -11.31 1.69 -22.27
C LYS A 98 -10.54 0.42 -22.65
N GLU A 99 -11.25 -0.59 -23.18
CA GLU A 99 -10.63 -1.83 -23.65
C GLU A 99 -9.73 -1.58 -24.87
N ASN A 100 -10.18 -0.73 -25.80
CA ASN A 100 -9.41 -0.36 -26.97
C ASN A 100 -8.15 0.44 -26.60
N PHE A 101 -8.27 1.36 -25.62
CA PHE A 101 -7.15 2.10 -25.06
C PHE A 101 -6.10 1.16 -24.42
N LEU A 102 -6.56 0.21 -23.62
CA LEU A 102 -5.66 -0.76 -22.99
C LEU A 102 -4.97 -1.68 -24.02
N LYS A 103 -5.70 -2.11 -25.05
CA LYS A 103 -5.16 -2.93 -26.14
C LYS A 103 -4.20 -2.17 -27.07
N ALA A 104 -4.28 -0.84 -27.11
CA ALA A 104 -3.36 -0.03 -27.89
C ALA A 104 -1.94 0.01 -27.33
N GLU A 105 -1.71 -0.52 -26.12
CA GLU A 105 -0.40 -0.69 -25.48
C GLU A 105 0.44 0.60 -25.38
N HIS A 106 -0.21 1.77 -25.30
CA HIS A 106 0.48 3.05 -25.16
C HIS A 106 0.81 3.38 -23.69
N LEU A 107 0.08 2.78 -22.74
CA LEU A 107 0.37 2.94 -21.32
C LEU A 107 1.73 2.32 -20.96
N ASP A 108 2.43 2.94 -20.02
CA ASP A 108 3.64 2.37 -19.44
C ASP A 108 3.34 0.98 -18.85
N TYR A 109 4.26 0.03 -19.05
CA TYR A 109 4.09 -1.36 -18.60
C TYR A 109 3.86 -1.48 -17.08
N ARG A 110 4.39 -0.54 -16.28
CA ARG A 110 4.19 -0.50 -14.82
C ARG A 110 2.74 -0.23 -14.46
N LEU A 111 2.05 0.58 -15.25
CA LEU A 111 0.61 0.84 -15.08
C LEU A 111 -0.21 -0.32 -15.59
N LEU A 112 0.12 -0.88 -16.77
CA LEU A 112 -0.58 -2.03 -17.34
C LEU A 112 -0.53 -3.25 -16.43
N ASN A 113 0.64 -3.54 -15.83
CA ASN A 113 0.82 -4.69 -14.95
C ASN A 113 0.14 -4.52 -13.57
N ASN A 114 -0.22 -3.30 -13.20
CA ASN A 114 -0.83 -2.97 -11.93
C ASN A 114 -2.28 -2.47 -12.06
N ILE A 115 -2.98 -2.91 -13.11
CA ILE A 115 -4.43 -2.64 -13.24
C ILE A 115 -5.17 -3.47 -12.21
N ILE A 116 -5.83 -2.77 -11.26
CA ILE A 116 -6.63 -3.36 -10.18
C ILE A 116 -7.98 -3.81 -10.72
N ALA A 117 -8.64 -2.93 -11.49
CA ALA A 117 -9.95 -3.20 -12.06
C ALA A 117 -10.20 -2.38 -13.32
N THR A 118 -11.05 -2.90 -14.19
CA THR A 118 -11.70 -2.16 -15.27
C THR A 118 -13.20 -2.08 -15.00
N MET A 119 -13.80 -0.90 -15.15
CA MET A 119 -15.17 -0.63 -14.74
C MET A 119 -15.99 0.01 -15.86
N ASP A 120 -17.21 -0.47 -16.05
CA ASP A 120 -18.16 0.20 -16.92
C ASP A 120 -18.74 1.41 -16.18
N CYS A 121 -18.53 2.61 -16.71
CA CYS A 121 -19.07 3.85 -16.20
C CYS A 121 -19.95 4.50 -17.26
N SER A 122 -20.90 5.30 -16.80
CA SER A 122 -21.81 6.07 -17.67
C SER A 122 -21.13 7.33 -18.22
N TYR A 123 -20.15 7.83 -17.47
CA TYR A 123 -19.44 9.06 -17.76
C TYR A 123 -17.94 8.83 -17.94
N SER A 124 -17.28 9.80 -18.53
CA SER A 124 -15.81 9.95 -18.67
C SER A 124 -15.35 11.25 -18.01
N GLY A 125 -14.09 11.62 -18.16
CA GLY A 125 -13.57 12.83 -17.54
C GLY A 125 -13.72 12.83 -16.01
N ASP A 126 -13.94 13.99 -15.43
CA ASP A 126 -14.06 14.17 -13.96
C ASP A 126 -15.29 13.48 -13.39
N GLU A 127 -16.42 13.51 -14.12
CA GLU A 127 -17.64 12.79 -13.69
C GLU A 127 -17.44 11.28 -13.70
N GLY A 128 -16.68 10.77 -14.67
CA GLY A 128 -16.29 9.37 -14.71
C GLY A 128 -15.39 8.97 -13.55
N ILE A 129 -14.45 9.82 -13.14
CA ILE A 129 -13.63 9.60 -11.92
C ILE A 129 -14.53 9.46 -10.69
N ARG A 130 -15.49 10.38 -10.53
CA ARG A 130 -16.44 10.33 -9.41
C ARG A 130 -17.25 9.03 -9.41
N GLU A 131 -17.77 8.62 -10.57
CA GLU A 131 -18.53 7.38 -10.70
C GLU A 131 -17.67 6.15 -10.36
N ILE A 132 -16.39 6.12 -10.76
CA ILE A 132 -15.44 5.07 -10.36
C ILE A 132 -15.37 4.98 -8.84
N VAL A 133 -15.15 6.09 -8.14
CA VAL A 133 -15.04 6.13 -6.68
C VAL A 133 -16.31 5.64 -5.99
N ASP A 134 -17.48 6.07 -6.46
CA ASP A 134 -18.77 5.63 -5.92
C ASP A 134 -18.96 4.11 -6.07
N LYS A 135 -18.53 3.56 -7.21
CA LYS A 135 -18.56 2.12 -7.45
C LYS A 135 -17.56 1.33 -6.63
N LEU A 136 -16.36 1.85 -6.44
CA LEU A 136 -15.34 1.23 -5.58
C LEU A 136 -15.87 1.06 -4.15
N ASN A 137 -16.49 2.11 -3.62
CA ASN A 137 -17.06 2.10 -2.27
C ASN A 137 -18.23 1.11 -2.14
N SER A 138 -19.08 1.00 -3.18
CA SER A 138 -20.25 0.13 -3.15
C SER A 138 -19.95 -1.34 -3.42
N GLN A 139 -18.90 -1.67 -4.16
CA GLN A 139 -18.59 -3.02 -4.61
C GLN A 139 -17.48 -3.71 -3.80
N GLY A 140 -16.85 -3.02 -2.83
CA GLY A 140 -15.80 -3.60 -2.00
C GLY A 140 -14.49 -3.95 -2.74
N ILE A 141 -14.29 -3.46 -3.95
CA ILE A 141 -13.14 -3.81 -4.82
C ILE A 141 -11.80 -3.52 -4.13
N LEU A 142 -11.72 -2.43 -3.38
CA LEU A 142 -10.49 -2.07 -2.66
C LEU A 142 -10.19 -3.05 -1.52
N SER A 143 -11.23 -3.53 -0.83
CA SER A 143 -11.07 -4.56 0.21
C SER A 143 -10.56 -5.86 -0.38
N ASP A 144 -11.11 -6.29 -1.52
CA ASP A 144 -10.68 -7.50 -2.22
C ASP A 144 -9.23 -7.37 -2.70
N TYR A 145 -8.87 -6.20 -3.24
CA TYR A 145 -7.50 -5.93 -3.66
C TYR A 145 -6.51 -6.00 -2.49
N ARG A 146 -6.84 -5.41 -1.33
CA ARG A 146 -6.01 -5.49 -0.12
C ARG A 146 -5.83 -6.93 0.34
N LEU A 147 -6.89 -7.71 0.38
CA LEU A 147 -6.82 -9.13 0.74
C LEU A 147 -5.93 -9.92 -0.23
N MET A 148 -5.97 -9.62 -1.52
CA MET A 148 -5.10 -10.26 -2.51
C MET A 148 -3.62 -9.90 -2.28
N GLU A 149 -3.32 -8.65 -1.97
CA GLU A 149 -1.96 -8.18 -1.65
C GLU A 149 -1.43 -8.83 -0.35
N GLU A 150 -2.25 -8.90 0.70
CA GLU A 150 -1.91 -9.59 1.95
C GLU A 150 -1.57 -11.06 1.68
N LYS A 151 -2.40 -11.76 0.90
CA LYS A 151 -2.18 -13.17 0.50
C LYS A 151 -0.88 -13.34 -0.27
N LYS A 152 -0.62 -12.47 -1.23
CA LYS A 152 0.61 -12.51 -2.03
C LYS A 152 1.85 -12.32 -1.16
N LEU A 153 1.83 -11.31 -0.31
CA LEU A 153 2.94 -11.00 0.59
C LEU A 153 3.18 -12.13 1.60
N MET A 154 2.12 -12.67 2.19
CA MET A 154 2.23 -13.77 3.13
C MET A 154 2.74 -15.05 2.47
N LYS A 155 2.32 -15.33 1.24
CA LYS A 155 2.83 -16.45 0.45
C LYS A 155 4.33 -16.31 0.16
N GLU A 156 4.78 -15.11 -0.20
CA GLU A 156 6.20 -14.81 -0.42
C GLU A 156 6.99 -15.04 0.88
N PHE A 157 6.54 -14.46 1.97
CA PHE A 157 7.15 -14.63 3.29
C PHE A 157 7.25 -16.09 3.71
N MET A 158 6.16 -16.84 3.64
CA MET A 158 6.16 -18.26 4.00
C MET A 158 7.06 -19.11 3.11
N THR A 159 7.16 -18.75 1.82
CA THR A 159 8.10 -19.41 0.90
C THR A 159 9.54 -19.23 1.40
N GLU A 160 9.92 -18.02 1.85
CA GLU A 160 11.24 -17.76 2.40
C GLU A 160 11.46 -18.45 3.76
N VAL A 161 10.43 -18.51 4.63
CA VAL A 161 10.49 -19.27 5.89
C VAL A 161 10.79 -20.74 5.63
N TYR A 162 10.06 -21.38 4.69
CA TYR A 162 10.22 -22.80 4.38
C TYR A 162 11.47 -23.10 3.54
N SER A 163 11.96 -22.14 2.75
CA SER A 163 13.16 -22.35 1.92
C SER A 163 14.43 -22.57 2.74
N GLY A 164 14.44 -22.16 4.01
CA GLY A 164 15.61 -22.24 4.87
C GLY A 164 16.79 -21.36 4.43
N LYS A 165 16.56 -20.45 3.46
CA LYS A 165 17.59 -19.54 2.92
C LYS A 165 17.95 -18.41 3.88
N GLY A 166 17.23 -18.24 5.00
CA GLY A 166 17.49 -17.20 5.99
C GLY A 166 17.11 -15.79 5.54
N LEU A 167 16.23 -15.64 4.54
CA LEU A 167 15.71 -14.36 4.07
C LEU A 167 14.40 -13.95 4.75
N ALA A 168 13.83 -14.80 5.59
CA ALA A 168 12.68 -14.50 6.42
C ALA A 168 13.05 -14.50 7.89
N ILE A 169 12.54 -13.53 8.62
CA ILE A 169 12.66 -13.41 10.07
C ILE A 169 11.28 -13.24 10.69
N TYR A 170 11.08 -13.73 11.89
CA TYR A 170 9.84 -13.58 12.63
C TYR A 170 10.10 -13.51 14.14
N GLY A 171 9.10 -13.01 14.87
CA GLY A 171 9.26 -12.71 16.28
C GLY A 171 9.87 -11.34 16.55
N LEU A 172 9.30 -10.63 17.53
CA LEU A 172 9.58 -9.22 17.75
C LEU A 172 11.07 -8.90 17.96
N GLN A 173 11.79 -9.71 18.75
CA GLN A 173 13.19 -9.42 19.09
C GLN A 173 14.14 -9.52 17.88
N ASP A 174 13.95 -10.54 17.03
CA ASP A 174 14.80 -10.75 15.87
C ASP A 174 14.48 -9.73 14.77
N VAL A 175 13.19 -9.36 14.65
CA VAL A 175 12.76 -8.28 13.75
C VAL A 175 13.36 -6.94 14.16
N LEU A 176 13.30 -6.56 15.45
CA LEU A 176 13.88 -5.30 15.94
C LEU A 176 15.38 -5.24 15.67
N LYS A 177 16.15 -6.28 16.01
CA LYS A 177 17.60 -6.33 15.73
C LYS A 177 17.91 -6.18 14.26
N SER A 178 17.12 -6.82 13.39
CA SER A 178 17.32 -6.77 11.95
C SER A 178 16.93 -5.41 11.36
N LEU A 179 15.89 -4.76 11.90
CA LEU A 179 15.52 -3.39 11.55
C LEU A 179 16.63 -2.40 11.95
N GLU A 180 17.17 -2.50 13.18
CA GLU A 180 18.29 -1.68 13.63
C GLU A 180 19.52 -1.83 12.73
N SER A 181 19.74 -3.03 12.20
CA SER A 181 20.83 -3.33 11.27
C SER A 181 20.55 -2.89 9.83
N GLY A 182 19.32 -2.43 9.51
CA GLY A 182 18.93 -1.95 8.19
C GLY A 182 18.80 -3.04 7.10
N ILE A 183 18.75 -4.31 7.49
CA ILE A 183 18.70 -5.44 6.54
C ILE A 183 17.28 -5.86 6.16
N VAL A 184 16.24 -5.33 6.81
CA VAL A 184 14.84 -5.64 6.51
C VAL A 184 14.40 -4.87 5.28
N GLY A 185 13.87 -5.56 4.28
CA GLY A 185 13.27 -4.98 3.07
C GLY A 185 11.80 -4.66 3.28
N THR A 186 11.05 -5.66 3.77
CA THR A 186 9.63 -5.53 4.08
C THR A 186 9.36 -6.03 5.48
N LEU A 187 8.78 -5.17 6.32
CA LEU A 187 8.24 -5.50 7.64
C LEU A 187 6.76 -5.79 7.52
N MET A 188 6.32 -6.88 8.11
CA MET A 188 4.90 -7.24 8.22
C MET A 188 4.52 -7.29 9.70
N MET A 189 3.36 -6.77 10.02
CA MET A 189 2.81 -6.84 11.38
C MET A 189 1.29 -7.01 11.35
N ILE A 190 0.71 -7.65 12.35
CA ILE A 190 -0.74 -7.68 12.52
C ILE A 190 -1.25 -6.36 13.09
N ASP A 191 -2.51 -6.02 12.78
CA ASP A 191 -3.19 -4.81 13.30
C ASP A 191 -3.36 -4.80 14.82
N GLU A 192 -3.32 -5.95 15.48
CA GLU A 192 -3.41 -6.10 16.92
C GLU A 192 -2.14 -6.76 17.50
N ILE A 193 -1.04 -6.01 17.55
CA ILE A 193 0.23 -6.52 18.10
C ILE A 193 0.07 -6.78 19.62
N PRO A 194 0.39 -8.01 20.10
CA PRO A 194 0.21 -8.35 21.49
C PRO A 194 1.27 -7.79 22.45
N PHE A 195 2.24 -7.04 21.95
CA PHE A 195 3.37 -6.54 22.73
C PHE A 195 3.27 -5.06 23.08
N VAL A 196 3.89 -4.71 24.22
CA VAL A 196 4.08 -3.34 24.72
C VAL A 196 5.54 -3.18 25.12
N LYS A 197 6.13 -2.03 24.83
CA LYS A 197 7.44 -1.65 25.31
C LYS A 197 7.31 -1.01 26.69
N ILE A 198 8.03 -1.54 27.69
CA ILE A 198 8.23 -0.92 29.01
C ILE A 198 9.60 -0.26 29.00
N GLU A 199 9.62 1.05 29.27
CA GLU A 199 10.83 1.80 29.49
C GLU A 199 10.96 2.13 30.98
N ALA A 200 11.97 1.56 31.63
CA ALA A 200 12.26 1.79 33.04
C ALA A 200 13.49 2.72 33.16
N LYS A 201 13.27 3.95 33.62
CA LYS A 201 14.30 4.95 33.83
C LYS A 201 14.66 5.04 35.31
N CYS A 202 15.93 4.82 35.66
CA CYS A 202 16.40 4.96 37.01
C CYS A 202 16.40 6.44 37.40
N ASN A 203 15.72 6.79 38.52
CA ASN A 203 15.63 8.17 38.99
C ASN A 203 16.95 8.69 39.59
N ARG A 204 17.87 7.79 40.00
CA ARG A 204 19.16 8.16 40.60
C ARG A 204 20.25 8.42 39.56
N CYS A 205 20.39 7.60 38.53
CA CYS A 205 21.49 7.71 37.56
C CYS A 205 21.05 7.94 36.11
N GLY A 206 19.73 7.98 35.85
CA GLY A 206 19.19 8.20 34.53
C GLY A 206 19.31 7.01 33.57
N ASN A 207 19.84 5.87 34.01
CA ASN A 207 19.95 4.67 33.16
C ASN A 207 18.57 4.18 32.72
N VAL A 208 18.42 3.89 31.43
CA VAL A 208 17.18 3.43 30.82
C VAL A 208 17.28 1.96 30.45
N ARG A 209 16.27 1.18 30.79
CA ARG A 209 16.11 -0.24 30.45
C ARG A 209 14.83 -0.42 29.67
N ASN A 210 14.90 -1.11 28.52
CA ASN A 210 13.73 -1.45 27.72
C ASN A 210 13.39 -2.93 27.88
N LYS A 211 12.12 -3.23 28.06
CA LYS A 211 11.58 -4.59 28.04
C LYS A 211 10.37 -4.66 27.11
N TYR A 212 10.33 -5.69 26.28
CA TYR A 212 9.18 -5.98 25.42
C TYR A 212 8.36 -7.08 26.04
N VAL A 213 7.09 -6.83 26.30
CA VAL A 213 6.24 -7.66 27.13
C VAL A 213 4.90 -7.86 26.47
N GLU A 214 4.37 -9.07 26.51
CA GLU A 214 3.00 -9.31 26.07
C GLU A 214 2.01 -8.56 26.99
N ARG A 215 0.97 -7.99 26.39
CA ARG A 215 -0.06 -7.21 27.11
C ARG A 215 -0.65 -7.95 28.31
N MET A 216 -0.81 -9.29 28.19
CA MET A 216 -1.33 -10.12 29.30
C MET A 216 -0.39 -10.16 30.53
N ASN A 217 0.92 -10.00 30.30
CA ASN A 217 1.95 -10.05 31.35
C ASN A 217 2.39 -8.65 31.84
N LEU A 218 1.77 -7.59 31.34
CA LEU A 218 2.19 -6.21 31.54
C LEU A 218 2.23 -5.82 33.02
N VAL A 219 1.17 -6.11 33.78
CA VAL A 219 1.03 -5.75 35.22
C VAL A 219 2.12 -6.42 36.04
N ASN A 220 2.28 -7.73 35.88
CA ASN A 220 3.29 -8.50 36.62
C ASN A 220 4.70 -8.05 36.29
N THR A 221 4.99 -7.79 35.00
CA THR A 221 6.33 -7.37 34.57
C THR A 221 6.66 -5.95 35.06
N LYS A 222 5.68 -5.05 35.15
CA LYS A 222 5.89 -3.72 35.74
C LYS A 222 6.27 -3.83 37.23
N GLN A 223 5.53 -4.62 37.99
CA GLN A 223 5.82 -4.82 39.43
C GLN A 223 7.22 -5.39 39.64
N LEU A 224 7.59 -6.41 38.85
CA LEU A 224 8.93 -7.00 38.91
C LEU A 224 10.01 -5.98 38.53
N THR A 225 9.78 -5.21 37.46
CA THR A 225 10.75 -4.22 36.99
C THR A 225 10.97 -3.06 37.98
N MET A 226 9.93 -2.67 38.73
CA MET A 226 10.04 -1.69 39.83
C MET A 226 10.91 -2.17 40.98
N SER A 227 10.85 -3.48 41.31
CA SER A 227 11.64 -4.10 42.37
C SER A 227 13.06 -4.50 41.96
N GLU A 228 13.37 -4.48 40.65
CA GLU A 228 14.71 -4.80 40.15
C GLU A 228 15.72 -3.68 40.43
N PRO A 229 16.90 -3.98 40.98
CA PRO A 229 17.95 -2.97 41.14
C PRO A 229 18.48 -2.50 39.81
N CYS A 230 18.80 -1.22 39.73
CA CYS A 230 19.41 -0.64 38.55
C CYS A 230 20.78 -1.28 38.27
N PRO A 231 21.07 -1.80 37.08
CA PRO A 231 22.35 -2.45 36.78
C PRO A 231 23.53 -1.50 36.82
N ASN A 232 23.31 -0.19 36.69
CA ASN A 232 24.38 0.81 36.73
C ASN A 232 24.72 1.33 38.15
N CYS A 233 23.73 1.51 39.02
CA CYS A 233 23.95 2.13 40.32
C CYS A 233 23.37 1.35 41.52
N GLY A 234 22.73 0.22 41.30
CA GLY A 234 22.14 -0.63 42.34
C GLY A 234 20.85 -0.10 43.00
N ALA A 235 20.40 1.12 42.67
CA ALA A 235 19.21 1.71 43.28
C ALA A 235 17.92 0.99 42.82
N ILE A 236 16.98 0.79 43.74
CA ILE A 236 15.64 0.30 43.47
C ILE A 236 14.68 1.49 43.44
N ASP A 237 14.91 2.37 42.48
CA ASP A 237 14.09 3.56 42.26
C ASP A 237 14.04 3.85 40.74
N SER A 238 13.01 3.37 40.10
CA SER A 238 12.82 3.53 38.66
C SER A 238 11.40 4.00 38.37
N SER A 239 11.29 4.98 37.50
CA SER A 239 10.02 5.37 36.86
C SER A 239 9.78 4.51 35.63
N ILE A 240 8.53 4.06 35.46
CA ILE A 240 8.12 3.21 34.33
C ILE A 240 7.19 3.99 33.43
N SER A 241 7.48 3.97 32.12
CA SER A 241 6.58 4.42 31.06
C SER A 241 6.30 3.30 30.09
N GLU A 242 5.12 3.33 29.51
CA GLU A 242 4.69 2.43 28.42
C GLU A 242 4.82 3.17 27.10
N LYS A 243 5.31 2.45 26.09
CA LYS A 243 5.32 2.94 24.70
C LYS A 243 4.68 1.90 23.81
N ASP A 244 3.97 2.36 22.79
CA ASP A 244 3.46 1.47 21.75
C ASP A 244 4.64 0.94 20.94
N ILE A 245 4.65 -0.37 20.72
CA ILE A 245 5.69 -1.00 19.91
C ILE A 245 5.60 -0.62 18.45
N VAL A 246 4.40 -0.24 18.00
CA VAL A 246 4.16 0.19 16.62
C VAL A 246 4.94 1.47 16.30
N ASP A 247 4.96 2.44 17.23
CA ASP A 247 5.71 3.69 17.06
C ASP A 247 7.21 3.42 16.85
N GLU A 248 7.76 2.43 17.59
CA GLU A 248 9.17 2.05 17.44
C GLU A 248 9.46 1.31 16.12
N LEU A 249 8.58 0.42 15.73
CA LEU A 249 8.69 -0.29 14.46
C LEU A 249 8.60 0.68 13.27
N GLU A 250 7.71 1.67 13.37
CA GLU A 250 7.56 2.72 12.36
C GLU A 250 8.81 3.61 12.27
N GLU A 251 9.30 4.12 13.41
CA GLU A 251 10.51 4.96 13.46
C GLU A 251 11.72 4.22 12.86
N LEU A 252 11.93 2.95 13.25
CA LEU A 252 12.99 2.13 12.70
C LEU A 252 12.83 1.88 11.21
N SER A 253 11.61 1.60 10.75
CA SER A 253 11.30 1.35 9.33
C SER A 253 11.56 2.59 8.47
N GLN A 254 11.13 3.77 8.94
CA GLN A 254 11.37 5.04 8.24
C GLN A 254 12.87 5.35 8.15
N ARG A 255 13.62 5.17 9.25
CA ARG A 255 15.06 5.41 9.30
C ARG A 255 15.87 4.50 8.37
N THR A 256 15.41 3.26 8.18
CA THR A 256 16.10 2.26 7.36
C THR A 256 15.54 2.13 5.94
N GLY A 257 14.48 2.87 5.60
CA GLY A 257 13.78 2.75 4.32
C GLY A 257 13.14 1.36 4.13
N THR A 258 12.66 0.76 5.22
CA THR A 258 11.93 -0.52 5.22
C THR A 258 10.48 -0.26 4.86
N ARG A 259 9.94 -1.02 3.90
CA ARG A 259 8.51 -1.01 3.60
C ARG A 259 7.76 -1.67 4.74
N MET A 260 6.72 -1.03 5.26
CA MET A 260 5.90 -1.57 6.34
C MET A 260 4.50 -1.91 5.84
N GLU A 261 4.02 -3.11 6.15
CA GLU A 261 2.71 -3.62 5.76
C GLU A 261 1.97 -4.16 6.97
N VAL A 262 0.73 -3.72 7.12
CA VAL A 262 -0.17 -4.17 8.19
C VAL A 262 -1.12 -5.22 7.65
N ILE A 263 -1.17 -6.38 8.28
CA ILE A 263 -2.02 -7.52 7.92
C ILE A 263 -3.17 -7.61 8.92
N SER A 264 -4.39 -7.77 8.43
CA SER A 264 -5.55 -7.88 9.32
C SER A 264 -5.50 -9.17 10.15
N SER A 265 -5.57 -9.05 11.47
CA SER A 265 -5.63 -10.20 12.39
C SER A 265 -6.85 -11.12 12.19
N LYS A 266 -7.86 -10.64 11.43
CA LYS A 266 -9.09 -11.38 11.11
C LYS A 266 -8.98 -12.26 9.88
N THR A 267 -7.92 -12.13 9.08
CA THR A 267 -7.66 -12.95 7.89
C THR A 267 -6.89 -14.22 8.25
N GLU A 268 -6.93 -15.23 7.38
CA GLU A 268 -6.13 -16.44 7.54
C GLU A 268 -4.63 -16.10 7.60
N GLU A 269 -4.20 -15.15 6.79
CA GLU A 269 -2.84 -14.63 6.72
C GLU A 269 -2.42 -13.97 8.03
N GLY A 270 -3.30 -13.17 8.64
CA GLY A 270 -3.05 -12.54 9.93
C GLY A 270 -3.00 -13.55 11.08
N ILE A 271 -3.87 -14.56 11.09
CA ILE A 271 -3.83 -15.66 12.08
C ILE A 271 -2.50 -16.42 11.93
N GLN A 272 -2.04 -16.68 10.71
CA GLN A 272 -0.77 -17.35 10.46
C GLN A 272 0.42 -16.50 10.94
N LEU A 273 0.44 -15.19 10.66
CA LEU A 273 1.47 -14.27 11.16
C LEU A 273 1.43 -14.16 12.70
N ALA A 274 0.22 -14.13 13.30
CA ALA A 274 0.05 -14.13 14.75
C ALA A 274 0.69 -15.36 15.41
N SER A 275 0.57 -16.55 14.80
CA SER A 275 1.21 -17.77 15.28
C SER A 275 2.75 -17.72 15.29
N LEU A 276 3.34 -16.84 14.46
CA LEU A 276 4.78 -16.56 14.39
C LEU A 276 5.21 -15.36 15.27
N GLY A 277 4.32 -14.87 16.14
CA GLY A 277 4.57 -13.76 17.05
C GLY A 277 4.03 -12.41 16.58
N GLY A 278 3.19 -12.38 15.55
CA GLY A 278 2.48 -11.19 15.07
C GLY A 278 3.33 -10.18 14.30
N VAL A 279 4.64 -10.41 14.20
CA VAL A 279 5.60 -9.56 13.48
C VAL A 279 6.57 -10.43 12.69
N GLY A 280 6.80 -10.09 11.42
CA GLY A 280 7.73 -10.79 10.54
C GLY A 280 8.40 -9.83 9.56
N GLY A 281 9.43 -10.29 8.86
CA GLY A 281 10.10 -9.49 7.86
C GLY A 281 10.76 -10.32 6.77
N ILE A 282 10.81 -9.75 5.58
CA ILE A 282 11.59 -10.26 4.45
C ILE A 282 12.87 -9.42 4.37
N LEU A 283 14.01 -10.09 4.40
CA LEU A 283 15.32 -9.46 4.37
C LEU A 283 15.72 -9.10 2.94
N ARG A 284 16.49 -8.02 2.79
CA ARG A 284 17.11 -7.60 1.51
C ARG A 284 18.23 -8.55 1.08
N PHE A 285 18.94 -9.09 2.05
CA PHE A 285 20.06 -10.02 1.87
C PHE A 285 20.26 -10.83 3.15
N MET A 286 20.91 -11.99 3.03
CA MET A 286 21.25 -12.82 4.19
C MET A 286 22.22 -12.09 5.15
N PRO A 287 21.95 -12.09 6.46
CA PRO A 287 22.93 -11.62 7.44
C PRO A 287 24.19 -12.50 7.36
N ARG A 288 25.34 -11.87 7.35
CA ARG A 288 26.64 -12.57 7.38
C ARG A 288 26.96 -13.07 8.77
#